data_c7969e3826c6ad616ddcb67cfe47f066
#
_entry.id   c7969e3826c6ad616ddcb67cfe47f066
#
_cell.length_a   1.000
_cell.length_b   1.000
_cell.length_c   1.000
_cell.angle_alpha   90.00
_cell.angle_beta   90.00
_cell.angle_gamma   90.00
#
_symmetry.space_group_name_H-M   'P 1'
#
loop_
_entity.id
_entity.type
_entity.pdbx_description
1 polymer ?
#
loop_
_entity_poly.entity_id
_entity_poly.type
_entity_poly.pdbx_seq_one_letter_code
_entity_poly.pdbx_strand_id
1 'polypeptide(L)'
;SGAIAVGRDASEGDAGHYWLVCSNPVHVEHIARLTEKLSALRAMSLAEIKESYRTQLRNSEHADNDALSKGAGLGLLTIARDASAPLEYSFASTPDPQARTALFHVKARI
;
A
#
# COMPACT_ATOMS: atom_id res chain seq x y z
N SER A 1 -9.09 6.51 -10.85
CA SER A 1 -8.22 5.68 -11.67
C SER A 1 -6.83 5.62 -11.09
N GLY A 2 -6.20 4.48 -11.18
CA GLY A 2 -4.86 4.27 -10.70
C GLY A 2 -3.93 3.81 -11.80
N ALA A 3 -2.64 3.82 -11.52
CA ALA A 3 -1.61 3.35 -12.43
C ALA A 3 -0.75 2.31 -11.74
N ILE A 4 -0.31 1.32 -12.50
CA ILE A 4 0.57 0.27 -12.02
C ILE A 4 1.79 0.21 -12.92
N ALA A 5 2.97 0.18 -12.32
CA ALA A 5 4.21 0.02 -13.05
C ALA A 5 4.99 -1.14 -12.44
N VAL A 6 5.65 -1.91 -13.29
CA VAL A 6 6.50 -3.02 -12.88
C VAL A 6 7.90 -2.78 -13.42
N GLY A 7 8.90 -2.96 -12.57
CA GLY A 7 10.27 -2.81 -12.96
C GLY A 7 11.14 -3.91 -12.38
N ARG A 8 12.37 -3.96 -12.82
CA ARG A 8 13.35 -4.91 -12.33
C ARG A 8 14.62 -4.17 -11.97
N ASP A 9 15.05 -4.35 -10.74
CA ASP A 9 16.35 -3.87 -10.30
C ASP A 9 17.35 -5.00 -10.48
N ALA A 10 18.34 -4.78 -11.31
CA ALA A 10 19.42 -5.70 -11.48
C ALA A 10 20.67 -5.03 -10.91
N SER A 11 21.09 -5.43 -9.73
CA SER A 11 22.38 -5.02 -9.20
C SER A 11 23.41 -6.07 -9.57
N GLU A 12 24.64 -5.62 -9.68
CA GLU A 12 25.76 -6.45 -10.09
C GLU A 12 25.93 -7.63 -9.14
N GLY A 13 25.94 -8.84 -9.67
CA GLY A 13 26.08 -10.04 -8.88
C GLY A 13 24.82 -10.54 -8.20
N ASP A 14 23.69 -9.90 -8.48
CA ASP A 14 22.40 -10.27 -7.90
C ASP A 14 21.51 -10.94 -8.96
N ALA A 15 20.68 -11.86 -8.53
CA ALA A 15 19.68 -12.47 -9.40
C ALA A 15 18.63 -11.48 -9.90
N GLY A 16 18.63 -10.28 -9.33
CA GLY A 16 17.68 -9.24 -9.66
C GLY A 16 16.40 -9.36 -8.82
N HIS A 17 15.80 -8.23 -8.59
CA HIS A 17 14.53 -8.17 -7.87
C HIS A 17 13.54 -7.43 -8.72
N TYR A 18 12.31 -7.89 -8.66
CA TYR A 18 11.20 -7.17 -9.28
C TYR A 18 10.57 -6.24 -8.26
N TRP A 19 10.04 -5.14 -8.74
CA TRP A 19 9.28 -4.23 -7.90
C TRP A 19 8.01 -3.83 -8.63
N LEU A 20 6.99 -3.54 -7.83
CA LEU A 20 5.69 -3.11 -8.30
C LEU A 20 5.40 -1.75 -7.67
N VAL A 21 5.06 -0.78 -8.50
CA VAL A 21 4.64 0.53 -8.01
C VAL A 21 3.19 0.75 -8.41
N CYS A 22 2.36 1.05 -7.43
CA CYS A 22 0.97 1.42 -7.64
C CYS A 22 0.79 2.88 -7.27
N SER A 23 0.11 3.63 -8.12
CA SER A 23 -0.14 5.05 -7.90
C SER A 23 -1.62 5.34 -8.03
N ASN A 24 -2.19 6.00 -7.03
CA ASN A 24 -3.61 6.33 -7.00
C ASN A 24 -3.79 7.73 -6.44
N PRO A 25 -4.75 8.51 -6.97
CA PRO A 25 -5.13 9.75 -6.29
C PRO A 25 -5.87 9.43 -5.01
N VAL A 26 -5.54 10.16 -3.95
CA VAL A 26 -6.22 10.06 -2.66
C VAL A 26 -6.55 11.45 -2.17
N HIS A 27 -7.59 11.56 -1.36
CA HIS A 27 -7.95 12.81 -0.74
C HIS A 27 -6.90 13.18 0.32
N VAL A 28 -6.54 14.47 0.38
CA VAL A 28 -5.51 14.90 1.33
C VAL A 28 -5.88 14.60 2.77
N GLU A 29 -7.16 14.55 3.09
CA GLU A 29 -7.62 14.22 4.44
C GLU A 29 -7.38 12.77 4.83
N HIS A 30 -7.09 11.90 3.86
CA HIS A 30 -6.80 10.50 4.13
C HIS A 30 -5.30 10.19 4.29
N ILE A 31 -4.45 11.18 4.06
CA ILE A 31 -2.99 10.97 4.11
C ILE A 31 -2.53 10.51 5.49
N ALA A 32 -3.02 11.16 6.54
CA ALA A 32 -2.62 10.80 7.91
C ALA A 32 -3.00 9.36 8.25
N ARG A 33 -4.20 8.94 7.85
CA ARG A 33 -4.70 7.59 8.10
C ARG A 33 -3.89 6.54 7.32
N LEU A 34 -3.59 6.82 6.06
CA LEU A 34 -2.77 5.93 5.24
C LEU A 34 -1.35 5.82 5.80
N THR A 35 -0.77 6.94 6.20
CA THR A 35 0.56 6.96 6.80
C THR A 35 0.60 6.12 8.06
N GLU A 36 -0.41 6.23 8.91
CA GLU A 36 -0.51 5.45 10.13
C GLU A 36 -0.56 3.94 9.83
N LYS A 37 -1.40 3.55 8.87
CA LYS A 37 -1.52 2.14 8.48
C LYS A 37 -0.23 1.59 7.89
N LEU A 38 0.42 2.35 7.02
CA LEU A 38 1.66 1.92 6.38
C LEU A 38 2.81 1.84 7.37
N SER A 39 2.90 2.79 8.29
CA SER A 39 3.90 2.75 9.34
C SER A 39 3.74 1.52 10.21
N ALA A 40 2.51 1.16 10.55
CA ALA A 40 2.22 -0.04 11.31
C ALA A 40 2.63 -1.30 10.54
N LEU A 41 2.31 -1.36 9.25
CA LEU A 41 2.68 -2.50 8.40
C LEU A 41 4.19 -2.68 8.31
N ARG A 42 4.93 -1.58 8.20
CA ARG A 42 6.39 -1.64 8.11
C ARG A 42 7.03 -2.18 9.38
N ALA A 43 6.35 -2.06 10.51
CA ALA A 43 6.84 -2.55 11.80
C ALA A 43 6.45 -4.02 12.07
N MET A 44 5.57 -4.58 11.25
CA MET A 44 5.08 -5.94 11.45
C MET A 44 6.02 -6.99 10.86
N SER A 45 6.09 -8.15 11.52
CA SER A 45 6.67 -9.35 10.94
C SER A 45 5.74 -9.92 9.88
N LEU A 46 6.25 -10.81 9.05
CA LEU A 46 5.44 -11.49 8.05
C LEU A 46 4.29 -12.26 8.69
N ALA A 47 4.56 -12.93 9.82
CA ALA A 47 3.52 -13.66 10.54
C ALA A 47 2.42 -12.75 11.02
N GLU A 48 2.78 -11.57 11.53
CA GLU A 48 1.79 -10.57 11.96
C GLU A 48 0.98 -10.02 10.80
N ILE A 49 1.61 -9.80 9.65
CA ILE A 49 0.92 -9.35 8.45
C ILE A 49 -0.10 -10.38 7.99
N LYS A 50 0.29 -11.65 7.96
CA LYS A 50 -0.61 -12.75 7.57
C LYS A 50 -1.80 -12.88 8.51
N GLU A 51 -1.56 -12.71 9.81
CA GLU A 51 -2.64 -12.77 10.79
C GLU A 51 -3.58 -11.57 10.65
N SER A 52 -3.03 -10.39 10.44
CA SER A 52 -3.83 -9.18 10.21
C SER A 52 -4.69 -9.31 8.96
N TYR A 53 -4.14 -9.90 7.91
CA TYR A 53 -4.87 -10.15 6.68
C TYR A 53 -6.07 -11.07 6.93
N ARG A 54 -5.85 -12.16 7.63
CA ARG A 54 -6.94 -13.10 7.95
C ARG A 54 -8.02 -12.45 8.80
N THR A 55 -7.61 -11.66 9.78
CA THR A 55 -8.54 -10.97 10.66
C THR A 55 -9.39 -9.95 9.90
N GLN A 56 -8.75 -9.16 9.05
CA GLN A 56 -9.48 -8.16 8.27
C GLN A 56 -10.38 -8.79 7.21
N LEU A 57 -9.93 -9.87 6.60
CA LEU A 57 -10.77 -10.59 5.64
C LEU A 57 -12.03 -11.11 6.30
N ARG A 58 -11.91 -11.66 7.51
CA ARG A 58 -13.04 -12.16 8.30
C ARG A 58 -13.98 -11.03 8.70
N ASN A 59 -13.41 -9.92 9.16
CA ASN A 59 -14.21 -8.76 9.59
C ASN A 59 -14.90 -8.07 8.42
N SER A 60 -14.34 -8.12 7.24
CA SER A 60 -14.94 -7.47 6.07
C SER A 60 -16.25 -8.11 5.66
N GLU A 61 -16.51 -9.35 6.06
CA GLU A 61 -17.79 -10.02 5.79
C GLU A 61 -18.92 -9.46 6.65
N HIS A 62 -18.57 -8.79 7.75
CA HIS A 62 -19.54 -8.34 8.73
C HIS A 62 -19.60 -6.83 8.89
N ALA A 63 -18.65 -6.11 8.32
CA ALA A 63 -18.59 -4.67 8.46
C ALA A 63 -18.76 -4.00 7.10
N ASP A 64 -19.71 -3.10 7.01
CA ASP A 64 -20.00 -2.37 5.80
C ASP A 64 -19.72 -0.89 5.93
N ASN A 65 -19.04 -0.48 6.98
CA ASN A 65 -19.04 0.91 7.41
C ASN A 65 -18.05 1.79 6.72
N ASP A 66 -17.09 1.39 6.03
CA ASP A 66 -16.10 2.27 5.42
C ASP A 66 -15.43 1.53 4.28
N ALA A 67 -16.08 1.60 3.12
CA ALA A 67 -15.62 0.89 1.95
C ALA A 67 -14.20 1.31 1.54
N LEU A 68 -13.86 2.59 1.70
CA LEU A 68 -12.53 3.09 1.37
C LEU A 68 -11.47 2.54 2.31
N SER A 69 -11.72 2.63 3.62
CA SER A 69 -10.80 2.12 4.62
C SER A 69 -10.63 0.61 4.51
N LYS A 70 -11.72 -0.08 4.27
CA LYS A 70 -11.76 -1.53 4.10
C LYS A 70 -10.96 -1.99 2.89
N GLY A 71 -11.24 -1.41 1.73
CA GLY A 71 -10.55 -1.76 0.49
C GLY A 71 -9.07 -1.42 0.53
N ALA A 72 -8.74 -0.23 1.00
CA ALA A 72 -7.35 0.20 1.09
C ALA A 72 -6.57 -0.64 2.09
N GLY A 73 -7.15 -0.93 3.25
CA GLY A 73 -6.46 -1.73 4.27
C GLY A 73 -6.18 -3.15 3.80
N LEU A 74 -7.18 -3.80 3.22
CA LEU A 74 -7.03 -5.17 2.75
C LEU A 74 -6.07 -5.25 1.55
N GLY A 75 -6.13 -4.28 0.64
CA GLY A 75 -5.23 -4.23 -0.50
C GLY A 75 -3.77 -4.06 -0.09
N LEU A 76 -3.50 -3.18 0.84
CA LEU A 76 -2.15 -2.97 1.36
C LEU A 76 -1.63 -4.21 2.08
N LEU A 77 -2.48 -4.89 2.84
CA LEU A 77 -2.09 -6.14 3.51
C LEU A 77 -1.76 -7.24 2.50
N THR A 78 -2.51 -7.31 1.41
CA THR A 78 -2.25 -8.29 0.35
C THR A 78 -0.87 -8.06 -0.26
N ILE A 79 -0.56 -6.81 -0.59
CA ILE A 79 0.73 -6.47 -1.17
C ILE A 79 1.86 -6.72 -0.17
N ALA A 80 1.67 -6.32 1.08
CA ALA A 80 2.68 -6.50 2.12
C ALA A 80 2.96 -7.97 2.40
N ARG A 81 1.95 -8.81 2.35
CA ARG A 81 2.09 -10.25 2.56
C ARG A 81 3.00 -10.89 1.52
N ASP A 82 2.90 -10.42 0.27
CA ASP A 82 3.62 -11.02 -0.85
C ASP A 82 4.95 -10.33 -1.14
N ALA A 83 5.22 -9.19 -0.49
CA ALA A 83 6.47 -8.47 -0.68
C ALA A 83 7.62 -9.13 0.05
N SER A 84 8.81 -9.00 -0.50
CA SER A 84 10.05 -9.55 0.07
C SER A 84 10.74 -8.59 1.02
N ALA A 85 10.23 -7.36 1.15
CA ALA A 85 10.76 -6.33 2.03
C ALA A 85 9.61 -5.42 2.45
N PRO A 86 9.79 -4.60 3.50
CA PRO A 86 8.74 -3.66 3.90
C PRO A 86 8.36 -2.73 2.75
N LEU A 87 7.08 -2.40 2.67
CA LEU A 87 6.57 -1.52 1.62
C LEU A 87 7.18 -0.12 1.75
N GLU A 88 7.47 0.47 0.60
CA GLU A 88 7.85 1.88 0.52
C GLU A 88 6.67 2.67 0.01
N TYR A 89 6.51 3.89 0.49
CA TYR A 89 5.39 4.71 0.07
C TYR A 89 5.77 6.19 0.07
N SER A 90 5.02 6.95 -0.72
CA SER A 90 5.20 8.40 -0.79
C SER A 90 3.90 9.05 -1.26
N PHE A 91 3.83 10.35 -1.03
CA PHE A 91 2.72 11.17 -1.50
C PHE A 91 3.27 12.32 -2.30
N ALA A 92 2.65 12.62 -3.43
CA ALA A 92 3.04 13.74 -4.28
C ALA A 92 1.84 14.66 -4.48
N SER A 93 2.11 15.96 -4.54
CA SER A 93 1.07 16.94 -4.79
C SER A 93 0.55 16.81 -6.21
N THR A 94 -0.75 17.01 -6.39
CA THR A 94 -1.32 17.10 -7.73
C THR A 94 -1.16 18.52 -8.28
N PRO A 95 -1.21 18.70 -9.61
CA PRO A 95 -1.09 20.03 -10.21
C PRO A 95 -2.20 21.00 -9.82
N ASP A 96 -3.37 20.49 -9.47
CA ASP A 96 -4.52 21.34 -9.11
C ASP A 96 -4.66 21.40 -7.59
N PRO A 97 -4.28 22.53 -6.96
CA PRO A 97 -4.38 22.66 -5.52
C PRO A 97 -5.82 22.68 -5.01
N GLN A 98 -6.78 22.97 -5.87
CA GLN A 98 -8.18 23.00 -5.47
C GLN A 98 -8.82 21.62 -5.45
N ALA A 99 -8.22 20.66 -6.10
CA ALA A 99 -8.73 19.28 -6.12
C ALA A 99 -8.63 18.60 -4.76
N ARG A 100 -7.76 19.10 -3.87
CA ARG A 100 -7.53 18.53 -2.54
C ARG A 100 -7.18 17.04 -2.57
N THR A 101 -6.41 16.66 -3.58
CA THR A 101 -5.95 15.30 -3.76
C THR A 101 -4.44 15.26 -3.82
N ALA A 102 -3.90 14.10 -3.53
CA ALA A 102 -2.48 13.82 -3.67
C ALA A 102 -2.33 12.49 -4.38
N LEU A 103 -1.21 12.29 -5.05
CA LEU A 103 -0.89 10.99 -5.61
C LEU A 103 -0.23 10.14 -4.53
N PHE A 104 -0.81 9.01 -4.26
CA PHE A 104 -0.28 8.03 -3.32
C PHE A 104 0.46 6.97 -4.11
N HIS A 105 1.74 6.79 -3.80
CA HIS A 105 2.58 5.79 -4.43
C HIS A 105 2.96 4.74 -3.40
N VAL A 106 2.78 3.48 -3.73
CA VAL A 106 3.28 2.39 -2.92
C VAL A 106 4.16 1.50 -3.79
N LYS A 107 5.32 1.13 -3.26
CA LYS A 107 6.28 0.29 -3.97
C LYS A 107 6.51 -0.98 -3.15
N ALA A 108 6.35 -2.11 -3.82
CA ALA A 108 6.59 -3.42 -3.25
C ALA A 108 7.72 -4.10 -3.98
N ARG A 109 8.63 -4.68 -3.23
CA ARG A 109 9.70 -5.50 -3.78
C ARG A 109 9.26 -6.95 -3.71
N ILE A 110 9.36 -7.62 -4.83
CA ILE A 110 8.89 -9.00 -4.95
C ILE A 110 10.04 -9.96 -5.21
#